data_4f0221dc12a7fe93d68574751caf93c5
#
_entry.id   4f0221dc12a7fe93d68574751caf93c5
#
_cell.length_a   1.000
_cell.length_b   1.000
_cell.length_c   1.000
_cell.angle_alpha   90.00
_cell.angle_beta   90.00
_cell.angle_gamma   90.00
#
_symmetry.space_group_name_H-M   'P 1'
#
loop_
_entity.id
_entity.type
_entity.pdbx_description
1 polymer ?
#
loop_
_entity_poly.entity_id
_entity_poly.type
_entity_poly.pdbx_seq_one_letter_code
_entity_poly.pdbx_strand_id
1 'polypeptide(L)'
;MTRRREPTPAALADSALLEVGLRPGDRVRFRRADGGAWKEARVERRERDGSVGVRDDRGASRAITVDRLQVRTTGPRGGATWEAVADRAERDEQLGMW
;
A
#
# COMPACT_ATOMS: atom_id res chain seq x y z
N MET A 1 -35.48 -4.55 13.04
CA MET A 1 -34.94 -3.31 12.48
C MET A 1 -33.43 -3.39 12.34
N THR A 2 -32.94 -3.47 11.13
CA THR A 2 -31.49 -3.64 10.89
C THR A 2 -30.82 -2.29 11.01
N ARG A 3 -30.04 -2.09 12.03
CA ARG A 3 -29.20 -0.91 12.14
C ARG A 3 -28.05 -1.01 11.14
N ARG A 4 -27.97 -0.05 10.27
CA ARG A 4 -26.83 0.10 9.39
C ARG A 4 -25.62 0.39 10.25
N ARG A 5 -24.66 -0.53 10.26
CA ARG A 5 -23.40 -0.31 10.95
C ARG A 5 -22.57 0.69 10.16
N GLU A 6 -22.22 1.79 10.79
CA GLU A 6 -21.23 2.68 10.22
C GLU A 6 -19.86 1.96 10.22
N PRO A 7 -19.06 2.12 9.15
CA PRO A 7 -17.72 1.53 9.12
C PRO A 7 -16.89 2.06 10.27
N THR A 8 -16.14 1.17 10.91
CA THR A 8 -15.17 1.57 11.93
C THR A 8 -14.05 2.37 11.30
N PRO A 9 -13.33 3.21 12.06
CA PRO A 9 -12.15 3.89 11.52
C PRO A 9 -11.11 2.94 10.91
N ALA A 10 -10.95 1.76 11.50
CA ALA A 10 -10.05 0.74 10.96
C ALA A 10 -10.52 0.22 9.60
N ALA A 11 -11.84 -0.05 9.45
CA ALA A 11 -12.39 -0.50 8.18
C ALA A 11 -12.28 0.57 7.09
N LEU A 12 -12.45 1.84 7.43
CA LEU A 12 -12.26 2.94 6.49
C LEU A 12 -10.81 3.06 6.06
N ALA A 13 -9.87 2.90 6.99
CA ALA A 13 -8.44 2.92 6.68
C ALA A 13 -8.04 1.76 5.76
N ASP A 14 -8.59 0.56 6.00
CA ASP A 14 -8.35 -0.62 5.16
C ASP A 14 -8.91 -0.42 3.76
N SER A 15 -10.11 0.18 3.63
CA SER A 15 -10.71 0.50 2.33
C SER A 15 -9.85 1.48 1.55
N ALA A 16 -9.30 2.50 2.22
CA ALA A 16 -8.42 3.48 1.58
C ALA A 16 -7.12 2.84 1.07
N LEU A 17 -6.59 1.85 1.78
CA LEU A 17 -5.44 1.07 1.31
C LEU A 17 -5.81 0.21 0.11
N LEU A 18 -6.98 -0.41 0.10
CA LEU A 18 -7.45 -1.23 -1.02
C LEU A 18 -7.58 -0.43 -2.32
N GLU A 19 -7.87 0.85 -2.25
CA GLU A 19 -7.91 1.73 -3.42
C GLU A 19 -6.60 1.74 -4.20
N VAL A 20 -5.48 1.50 -3.52
CA VAL A 20 -4.17 1.40 -4.15
C VAL A 20 -3.64 -0.04 -4.16
N GLY A 21 -4.52 -1.01 -3.91
CA GLY A 21 -4.17 -2.43 -3.97
C GLY A 21 -3.30 -2.90 -2.81
N LEU A 22 -3.35 -2.22 -1.68
CA LEU A 22 -2.56 -2.57 -0.49
C LEU A 22 -3.45 -3.05 0.65
N ARG A 23 -2.85 -3.79 1.58
CA ARG A 23 -3.47 -4.22 2.83
C ARG A 23 -2.51 -3.98 3.98
N PRO A 24 -3.01 -3.78 5.21
CA PRO A 24 -2.13 -3.69 6.37
C PRO A 24 -1.26 -4.94 6.49
N GLY A 25 0.02 -4.75 6.77
CA GLY A 25 0.99 -5.84 6.87
C GLY A 25 1.70 -6.20 5.58
N ASP A 26 1.27 -5.68 4.44
CA ASP A 26 1.96 -5.92 3.18
C ASP A 26 3.39 -5.42 3.24
N ARG A 27 4.30 -6.21 2.69
CA ARG A 27 5.71 -5.81 2.61
C ARG A 27 5.90 -4.90 1.40
N VAL A 28 6.49 -3.75 1.65
CA VAL A 28 6.79 -2.74 0.63
C VAL A 28 8.25 -2.35 0.71
N ARG A 29 8.74 -1.71 -0.33
CA ARG A 29 10.05 -1.08 -0.33
C ARG A 29 9.96 0.29 -0.98
N PHE A 30 10.89 1.15 -0.60
CA PHE A 30 10.99 2.50 -1.15
C PHE A 30 12.45 2.95 -1.09
N ARG A 31 12.75 3.98 -1.85
CA ARG A 31 14.07 4.64 -1.80
C ARG A 31 13.87 6.14 -1.95
N ARG A 32 14.92 6.89 -1.67
CA ARG A 32 14.91 8.34 -1.86
C ARG A 32 14.71 8.70 -3.33
N ALA A 33 14.13 9.86 -3.59
CA ALA A 33 13.86 10.32 -4.95
C ALA A 33 15.13 10.44 -5.81
N ASP A 34 16.27 10.69 -5.19
CA ASP A 34 17.58 10.81 -5.85
C ASP A 34 18.29 9.48 -6.06
N GLY A 35 17.65 8.37 -5.73
CA GLY A 35 18.25 7.06 -5.72
C GLY A 35 18.75 6.70 -4.32
N GLY A 36 19.58 5.71 -4.21
CA GLY A 36 20.08 5.21 -2.94
C GLY A 36 19.56 3.80 -2.64
N ALA A 37 19.87 3.31 -1.44
CA ALA A 37 19.51 1.95 -1.05
C ALA A 37 18.00 1.81 -0.85
N TRP A 38 17.46 0.68 -1.29
CA TRP A 38 16.08 0.32 -0.99
C TRP A 38 15.90 0.06 0.49
N LYS A 39 14.82 0.56 1.04
CA LYS A 39 14.40 0.28 2.41
C LYS A 39 13.10 -0.50 2.39
N GLU A 40 13.01 -1.55 3.18
CA GLU A 40 11.81 -2.35 3.31
C GLU A 40 11.03 -1.94 4.55
N ALA A 41 9.71 -2.06 4.46
CA ALA A 41 8.81 -1.71 5.54
C ALA A 41 7.51 -2.50 5.39
N ARG A 42 6.62 -2.35 6.36
CA ARG A 42 5.29 -2.94 6.31
C ARG A 42 4.24 -1.85 6.28
N VAL A 43 3.21 -2.05 5.48
CA VAL A 43 2.09 -1.12 5.37
C VAL A 43 1.31 -1.11 6.68
N GLU A 44 1.02 0.09 7.19
CA GLU A 44 0.18 0.27 8.36
C GLU A 44 -1.19 0.86 8.00
N ARG A 45 -1.21 1.98 7.26
CA ARG A 45 -2.46 2.68 6.96
C ARG A 45 -2.30 3.62 5.78
N ARG A 46 -3.42 4.11 5.27
CA ARG A 46 -3.45 5.20 4.30
C ARG A 46 -3.55 6.52 5.06
N GLU A 47 -2.69 7.47 4.71
CA GLU A 47 -2.73 8.80 5.32
C GLU A 47 -3.74 9.69 4.59
N ARG A 48 -4.16 10.79 5.23
CA ARG A 48 -5.15 11.72 4.67
C ARG A 48 -4.70 12.39 3.39
N ASP A 49 -3.41 12.62 3.25
CA ASP A 49 -2.83 13.25 2.06
C ASP A 49 -2.67 12.28 0.88
N GLY A 50 -3.08 11.03 1.05
CA GLY A 50 -2.96 9.99 0.03
C GLY A 50 -1.68 9.18 0.09
N SER A 51 -0.74 9.54 0.95
CA SER A 51 0.47 8.73 1.18
C SER A 51 0.13 7.48 1.97
N VAL A 52 1.09 6.56 2.05
CA VAL A 52 0.95 5.30 2.79
C VAL A 52 1.84 5.34 4.03
N GLY A 53 1.22 5.13 5.18
CA GLY A 53 1.96 4.97 6.43
C GLY A 53 2.57 3.59 6.50
N VAL A 54 3.88 3.54 6.68
CA VAL A 54 4.63 2.29 6.76
C VAL A 54 5.50 2.29 8.02
N ARG A 55 5.84 1.11 8.48
CA ARG A 55 6.75 0.93 9.61
C ARG A 55 7.96 0.13 9.14
N ASP A 56 9.14 0.69 9.34
CA ASP A 56 10.39 0.02 8.95
C ASP A 56 10.83 -1.03 9.98
N ASP A 57 11.91 -1.75 9.67
CA ASP A 57 12.40 -2.84 10.54
C ASP A 57 12.91 -2.34 11.89
N ARG A 58 13.15 -1.06 12.03
CA ARG A 58 13.55 -0.43 13.31
C ARG A 58 12.36 0.10 14.11
N GLY A 59 11.14 -0.08 13.60
CA GLY A 59 9.93 0.39 14.24
C GLY A 59 9.60 1.85 14.01
N ALA A 60 10.32 2.52 13.11
CA ALA A 60 10.04 3.92 12.78
C ALA A 60 8.90 4.01 11.79
N SER A 61 7.94 4.91 12.06
CA SER A 61 6.82 5.17 11.17
C SER A 61 7.20 6.22 10.13
N ARG A 62 6.84 5.98 8.88
CA ARG A 62 7.11 6.90 7.77
C ARG A 62 5.87 7.01 6.89
N ALA A 63 5.67 8.16 6.27
CA ALA A 63 4.64 8.36 5.25
C ALA A 63 5.31 8.46 3.88
N ILE A 64 4.99 7.55 2.98
CA ILE A 64 5.62 7.45 1.66
C ILE A 64 4.53 7.62 0.59
N THR A 65 4.81 8.45 -0.39
CA THR A 65 3.89 8.65 -1.51
C THR A 65 3.77 7.38 -2.36
N VAL A 66 2.59 7.16 -2.92
CA VAL A 66 2.28 5.93 -3.68
C VAL A 66 3.24 5.72 -4.84
N ASP A 67 3.65 6.79 -5.52
CA ASP A 67 4.56 6.73 -6.67
C ASP A 67 5.97 6.28 -6.32
N ARG A 68 6.32 6.25 -5.03
CA ARG A 68 7.64 5.84 -4.55
C ARG A 68 7.66 4.44 -3.95
N LEU A 69 6.50 3.79 -3.89
CA LEU A 69 6.36 2.47 -3.26
C LEU A 69 6.35 1.35 -4.28
N GLN A 70 7.00 0.25 -3.90
CA GLN A 70 6.84 -1.04 -4.57
C GLN A 70 6.34 -2.05 -3.53
N VAL A 71 5.41 -2.89 -3.91
CA VAL A 71 4.85 -3.93 -3.05
C VAL A 71 5.41 -5.29 -3.47
N ARG A 72 5.69 -6.13 -2.48
CA ARG A 72 6.15 -7.49 -2.73
C ARG A 72 4.96 -8.34 -3.18
N THR A 73 5.13 -9.04 -4.27
CA THR A 73 4.11 -9.92 -4.84
C THR A 73 4.75 -11.22 -5.32
N THR A 74 3.93 -12.17 -5.75
CA THR A 74 4.41 -13.43 -6.29
C THR A 74 4.45 -13.33 -7.81
N GLY A 75 5.62 -13.60 -8.39
CA GLY A 75 5.80 -13.60 -9.83
C GLY A 75 5.21 -14.85 -10.49
N PRO A 76 5.22 -14.90 -11.85
CA PRO A 76 4.62 -16.02 -12.61
C PRO A 76 5.23 -17.39 -12.29
N ARG A 77 6.46 -17.40 -11.79
CA ARG A 77 7.17 -18.65 -11.43
C ARG A 77 7.11 -18.96 -9.94
N GLY A 78 6.25 -18.28 -9.19
CA GLY A 78 6.11 -18.48 -7.76
C GLY A 78 7.15 -17.79 -6.89
N GLY A 79 8.16 -17.14 -7.48
CA GLY A 79 9.17 -16.39 -6.74
C GLY A 79 8.68 -15.00 -6.33
N ALA A 80 9.30 -14.44 -5.30
CA ALA A 80 9.00 -13.09 -4.86
C ALA A 80 9.49 -12.06 -5.89
N THR A 81 8.65 -11.07 -6.17
CA THR A 81 8.98 -9.96 -7.05
C THR A 81 8.42 -8.66 -6.47
N TRP A 82 8.77 -7.53 -7.08
CA TRP A 82 8.32 -6.21 -6.65
C TRP A 82 7.51 -5.56 -7.76
N GLU A 83 6.40 -4.96 -7.41
CA GLU A 83 5.51 -4.28 -8.34
C GLU A 83 5.30 -2.84 -7.86
N ALA A 84 5.38 -1.88 -8.77
CA ALA A 84 5.09 -0.49 -8.44
C ALA A 84 3.63 -0.35 -8.01
N VAL A 85 3.41 0.26 -6.85
CA VAL A 85 2.06 0.42 -6.29
C VAL A 85 1.21 1.29 -7.21
N ALA A 86 1.78 2.32 -7.81
CA ALA A 86 1.07 3.19 -8.75
C ALA A 86 0.53 2.40 -9.97
N ASP A 87 1.34 1.48 -10.52
CA ASP A 87 0.91 0.64 -11.65
C ASP A 87 -0.22 -0.30 -11.25
N ARG A 88 -0.15 -0.85 -10.05
CA ARG A 88 -1.17 -1.74 -9.52
C ARG A 88 -2.50 -1.02 -9.30
N ALA A 89 -2.46 0.18 -8.74
CA ALA A 89 -3.63 1.01 -8.52
C ALA A 89 -4.30 1.39 -9.85
N GLU A 90 -3.51 1.76 -10.84
CA GLU A 90 -3.99 2.11 -12.17
C GLU A 90 -4.65 0.93 -12.88
N ARG A 91 -4.08 -0.27 -12.73
CA ARG A 91 -4.63 -1.50 -13.29
C ARG A 91 -5.99 -1.86 -12.67
N ASP A 92 -6.10 -1.76 -11.35
CA ASP A 92 -7.34 -2.01 -10.63
C ASP A 92 -8.42 -1.02 -11.03
N GLU A 93 -8.07 0.24 -11.25
CA GLU A 93 -8.97 1.27 -11.70
C GLU A 93 -9.50 0.98 -13.11
N GLN A 94 -8.64 0.55 -14.02
CA GLN A 94 -9.04 0.15 -15.37
C GLN A 94 -9.98 -1.06 -15.36
N LEU A 95 -9.71 -2.04 -14.52
CA LEU A 95 -10.56 -3.22 -14.37
C LEU A 95 -11.91 -2.89 -13.72
N GLY A 96 -11.99 -1.84 -12.93
CA GLY A 96 -13.21 -1.38 -12.28
C GLY A 96 -14.15 -0.58 -13.16
N MET A 97 -13.77 -0.27 -14.38
CA MET A 97 -14.54 0.56 -15.30
C MET A 97 -15.53 -0.21 -16.18
N TRP A 98 -15.87 -1.41 -15.82
CA TRP A 98 -16.84 -2.25 -16.55
C TRP A 98 -18.28 -1.91 -16.24
#